data_0ed7ad013a6b63ed5f5ae48462171076
#
_entry.id   0ed7ad013a6b63ed5f5ae48462171076
#
_cell.length_a   1.000
_cell.length_b   1.000
_cell.length_c   1.000
_cell.angle_alpha   90.00
_cell.angle_beta   90.00
_cell.angle_gamma   90.00
#
_symmetry.space_group_name_H-M   'P 1'
#
loop_
_entity.id
_entity.type
_entity.pdbx_description
1 polymer ?
#
loop_
_entity_poly.entity_id
_entity_poly.type
_entity_poly.pdbx_seq_one_letter_code
_entity_poly.pdbx_strand_id
1 'polypeptide(L)'
;MKLPLLLLFFTVFTLSFATVSLRNQAIYEISARPWLYELSKKYSRPMTSLDHVPNEEIQHIADMNIDAIYLMGVWQLGEYGLHHDRTQPHLIESFKRLLPDFTLDDVIGSPYAVVNYTANTALGGEGALKRFRSRISHYGLRLILDFVPNHLAADSIFARNPQYFVTCPRGWECPRSEYLESGIAYGKDPYSGAWTDTAQLNYWNPETIKLQIQNLLVAASYADGLRVDMAMLLLNDIIEQTWGNHLNALGFDRPTKEFWEIAIKEVKRHYPDCLFLAEQYWHLEERLLSLGFDSVYDKDGLYEHLKSGHLDNLRKLIFARGSSMVNYAHFVENHDEERACVAFGSCERSLGAALVSFTLPGLKFHHHGQHEGKRNRLAVHLRRSASEPINNDVYLFYKNFLELDLSIFKIGEFTPLECHGTSDSWRLMAWKWQRGTELVLVVVNYSEVKAGAKVHIGHVDGETIEFTEQLSGGKYLWSGDDVRSGQFTAVVDQYSAQIFRVQSI
;
A
#
# COMPACT_ATOMS: atom_id res chain seq x y z
N MET A 1 9.28 -61.93 -39.12
CA MET A 1 8.27 -61.13 -38.39
C MET A 1 9.01 -60.00 -37.65
N LYS A 2 8.95 -58.78 -38.16
CA LYS A 2 9.54 -57.58 -37.52
C LYS A 2 8.41 -56.84 -36.81
N LEU A 3 8.51 -56.68 -35.47
CA LEU A 3 7.63 -55.80 -34.70
C LEU A 3 8.03 -54.33 -34.90
N PRO A 4 7.10 -53.42 -35.06
CA PRO A 4 7.41 -52.01 -35.10
C PRO A 4 7.49 -51.45 -33.64
N LEU A 5 8.56 -50.69 -33.41
CA LEU A 5 8.79 -49.93 -32.19
C LEU A 5 7.86 -48.70 -32.16
N LEU A 6 6.93 -48.65 -31.22
CA LEU A 6 6.03 -47.50 -30.98
C LEU A 6 6.79 -46.51 -30.12
N LEU A 7 7.24 -45.39 -30.71
CA LEU A 7 7.77 -44.23 -29.95
C LEU A 7 6.58 -43.42 -29.39
N LEU A 8 6.40 -43.52 -28.08
CA LEU A 8 5.52 -42.59 -27.35
C LEU A 8 6.26 -41.27 -27.15
N PHE A 9 5.82 -40.23 -27.85
CA PHE A 9 6.19 -38.83 -27.54
C PHE A 9 5.41 -38.38 -26.32
N PHE A 10 6.10 -38.26 -25.18
CA PHE A 10 5.59 -37.51 -24.04
C PHE A 10 5.79 -36.03 -24.32
N THR A 11 4.72 -35.31 -24.70
CA THR A 11 4.68 -33.86 -24.66
C THR A 11 4.60 -33.43 -23.21
N VAL A 12 5.73 -32.96 -22.68
CA VAL A 12 5.77 -32.30 -21.38
C VAL A 12 5.12 -30.93 -21.59
N PHE A 13 3.85 -30.79 -21.20
CA PHE A 13 3.24 -29.49 -21.00
C PHE A 13 3.92 -28.83 -19.81
N THR A 14 4.88 -27.95 -20.06
CA THR A 14 5.32 -26.97 -19.06
C THR A 14 4.18 -26.00 -18.85
N LEU A 15 3.37 -26.22 -17.81
CA LEU A 15 2.50 -25.19 -17.26
C LEU A 15 3.42 -24.08 -16.78
N SER A 16 3.54 -23.03 -17.57
CA SER A 16 4.08 -21.75 -17.12
C SER A 16 3.08 -21.20 -16.11
N PHE A 17 3.32 -21.44 -14.83
CA PHE A 17 2.62 -20.71 -13.79
C PHE A 17 3.03 -19.24 -13.92
N ALA A 18 2.09 -18.39 -14.32
CA ALA A 18 2.30 -16.95 -14.25
C ALA A 18 2.68 -16.62 -12.79
N THR A 19 3.88 -16.09 -12.59
CA THR A 19 4.31 -15.65 -11.26
C THR A 19 3.31 -14.64 -10.74
N VAL A 20 2.77 -14.89 -9.56
CA VAL A 20 1.86 -13.96 -8.89
C VAL A 20 2.62 -12.65 -8.65
N SER A 21 1.99 -11.52 -8.96
CA SER A 21 2.62 -10.20 -8.91
C SER A 21 1.64 -9.18 -8.34
N LEU A 22 2.16 -8.13 -7.68
CA LEU A 22 1.40 -6.93 -7.33
C LEU A 22 1.36 -5.88 -8.46
N ARG A 23 2.06 -6.13 -9.55
CA ARG A 23 2.18 -5.18 -10.65
C ARG A 23 0.82 -4.77 -11.20
N ASN A 24 0.57 -3.47 -11.18
CA ASN A 24 -0.66 -2.84 -11.68
C ASN A 24 -1.96 -3.34 -11.03
N GLN A 25 -1.88 -3.97 -9.86
CA GLN A 25 -3.06 -4.43 -9.13
C GLN A 25 -3.60 -3.37 -8.17
N ALA A 26 -4.79 -3.60 -7.63
CA ALA A 26 -5.42 -2.73 -6.66
C ALA A 26 -5.52 -3.44 -5.30
N ILE A 27 -5.10 -2.76 -4.23
CA ILE A 27 -5.29 -3.22 -2.86
C ILE A 27 -6.18 -2.25 -2.09
N TYR A 28 -6.93 -2.80 -1.13
CA TYR A 28 -7.80 -2.05 -0.25
C TYR A 28 -7.37 -2.25 1.20
N GLU A 29 -6.81 -1.20 1.79
CA GLU A 29 -6.39 -1.19 3.19
C GLU A 29 -7.57 -1.04 4.12
N ILE A 30 -7.66 -1.92 5.11
CA ILE A 30 -8.73 -1.94 6.11
C ILE A 30 -8.13 -2.14 7.49
N SER A 31 -8.44 -1.25 8.43
CA SER A 31 -8.18 -1.47 9.85
C SER A 31 -9.24 -2.43 10.41
N ALA A 32 -8.83 -3.63 10.84
CA ALA A 32 -9.75 -4.73 11.17
C ALA A 32 -10.81 -4.35 12.22
N ARG A 33 -10.41 -3.74 13.34
CA ARG A 33 -11.35 -3.42 14.44
C ARG A 33 -12.30 -2.28 14.11
N PRO A 34 -11.87 -1.14 13.56
CA PRO A 34 -12.77 -0.10 13.09
C PRO A 34 -13.76 -0.59 12.05
N TRP A 35 -13.33 -1.44 11.12
CA TRP A 35 -14.21 -2.03 10.13
C TRP A 35 -15.30 -2.91 10.76
N LEU A 36 -14.91 -3.82 11.66
CA LEU A 36 -15.88 -4.66 12.38
C LEU A 36 -16.85 -3.82 13.22
N TYR A 37 -16.41 -2.70 13.79
CA TYR A 37 -17.27 -1.76 14.50
C TYR A 37 -18.28 -1.10 13.55
N GLU A 38 -17.84 -0.60 12.39
CA GLU A 38 -18.73 -0.01 11.38
C GLU A 38 -19.73 -1.03 10.85
N LEU A 39 -19.29 -2.26 10.57
CA LEU A 39 -20.18 -3.35 10.19
C LEU A 39 -21.21 -3.70 11.30
N SER A 40 -20.78 -3.64 12.58
CA SER A 40 -21.72 -3.84 13.71
C SER A 40 -22.83 -2.79 13.69
N LYS A 41 -22.53 -1.55 13.34
CA LYS A 41 -23.53 -0.47 13.20
C LYS A 41 -24.40 -0.70 11.97
N LYS A 42 -23.81 -0.96 10.81
CA LYS A 42 -24.49 -1.18 9.53
C LYS A 42 -25.54 -2.31 9.62
N TYR A 43 -25.17 -3.41 10.28
CA TYR A 43 -26.03 -4.61 10.39
C TYR A 43 -26.78 -4.70 11.72
N SER A 44 -26.68 -3.71 12.60
CA SER A 44 -27.37 -3.66 13.90
C SER A 44 -27.14 -4.92 14.75
N ARG A 45 -25.96 -5.53 14.66
CA ARG A 45 -25.56 -6.71 15.45
C ARG A 45 -24.07 -6.68 15.77
N PRO A 46 -23.61 -7.21 16.93
CA PRO A 46 -22.18 -7.25 17.26
C PRO A 46 -21.37 -8.07 16.23
N MET A 47 -20.33 -7.48 15.68
CA MET A 47 -19.34 -8.14 14.84
C MET A 47 -17.97 -8.03 15.52
N THR A 48 -17.60 -9.09 16.26
CA THR A 48 -16.38 -9.14 17.09
C THR A 48 -15.37 -10.15 16.55
N SER A 49 -15.63 -10.75 15.39
CA SER A 49 -14.77 -11.74 14.76
C SER A 49 -14.78 -11.54 13.24
N LEU A 50 -13.70 -11.89 12.58
CA LEU A 50 -13.61 -11.94 11.12
C LEU A 50 -14.61 -12.93 10.49
N ASP A 51 -15.06 -13.92 11.27
CA ASP A 51 -16.15 -14.84 10.85
C ASP A 51 -17.49 -14.12 10.68
N HIS A 52 -17.68 -13.01 11.37
CA HIS A 52 -18.94 -12.25 11.34
C HIS A 52 -19.07 -11.34 10.13
N VAL A 53 -17.99 -11.10 9.40
CA VAL A 53 -18.02 -10.27 8.18
C VAL A 53 -18.98 -10.89 7.16
N PRO A 54 -20.02 -10.17 6.71
CA PRO A 54 -20.95 -10.68 5.70
C PRO A 54 -20.25 -10.90 4.35
N ASN A 55 -20.71 -11.90 3.59
CA ASN A 55 -20.18 -12.15 2.25
C ASN A 55 -20.47 -11.00 1.28
N GLU A 56 -21.57 -10.28 1.49
CA GLU A 56 -21.95 -9.10 0.72
C GLU A 56 -20.90 -7.99 0.80
N GLU A 57 -20.23 -7.83 1.96
CA GLU A 57 -19.15 -6.86 2.12
C GLU A 57 -17.89 -7.29 1.36
N ILE A 58 -17.59 -8.60 1.36
CA ILE A 58 -16.47 -9.16 0.60
C ILE A 58 -16.74 -9.02 -0.91
N GLN A 59 -17.96 -9.35 -1.35
CA GLN A 59 -18.38 -9.18 -2.75
C GLN A 59 -18.29 -7.72 -3.17
N HIS A 60 -18.75 -6.79 -2.33
CA HIS A 60 -18.68 -5.36 -2.62
C HIS A 60 -17.25 -4.89 -2.84
N ILE A 61 -16.27 -5.37 -2.04
CA ILE A 61 -14.86 -5.06 -2.23
C ILE A 61 -14.35 -5.63 -3.57
N ALA A 62 -14.73 -6.86 -3.90
CA ALA A 62 -14.34 -7.47 -5.18
C ALA A 62 -14.93 -6.72 -6.38
N ASP A 63 -16.19 -6.27 -6.28
CA ASP A 63 -16.91 -5.52 -7.33
C ASP A 63 -16.26 -4.14 -7.60
N MET A 64 -15.47 -3.62 -6.68
CA MET A 64 -14.65 -2.41 -6.86
C MET A 64 -13.36 -2.64 -7.66
N ASN A 65 -13.20 -3.77 -8.37
CA ASN A 65 -11.96 -4.13 -9.07
C ASN A 65 -10.71 -4.22 -8.17
N ILE A 66 -10.90 -4.48 -6.88
CA ILE A 66 -9.83 -4.74 -5.91
C ILE A 66 -9.30 -6.16 -6.09
N ASP A 67 -7.98 -6.33 -6.05
CA ASP A 67 -7.30 -7.62 -6.20
C ASP A 67 -6.85 -8.22 -4.85
N ALA A 68 -6.67 -7.37 -3.82
CA ALA A 68 -6.28 -7.83 -2.49
C ALA A 68 -6.82 -6.92 -1.38
N ILE A 69 -7.10 -7.51 -0.23
CA ILE A 69 -7.38 -6.79 1.01
C ILE A 69 -6.09 -6.75 1.83
N TYR A 70 -5.60 -5.55 2.15
CA TYR A 70 -4.62 -5.36 3.19
C TYR A 70 -5.34 -5.13 4.52
N LEU A 71 -5.32 -6.15 5.40
CA LEU A 71 -6.03 -6.15 6.67
C LEU A 71 -5.06 -5.84 7.81
N MET A 72 -5.08 -4.61 8.29
CA MET A 72 -4.24 -4.12 9.37
C MET A 72 -4.77 -4.51 10.75
N GLY A 73 -3.85 -4.78 11.69
CA GLY A 73 -4.15 -4.93 13.11
C GLY A 73 -4.68 -6.31 13.50
N VAL A 74 -4.24 -7.37 12.82
CA VAL A 74 -4.68 -8.75 13.07
C VAL A 74 -3.87 -9.50 14.12
N TRP A 75 -2.68 -9.03 14.47
CA TRP A 75 -1.78 -9.72 15.39
C TRP A 75 -2.13 -9.48 16.86
N GLN A 76 -1.65 -10.38 17.72
CA GLN A 76 -1.86 -10.30 19.16
C GLN A 76 -1.12 -9.09 19.72
N LEU A 77 -1.86 -8.26 20.46
CA LEU A 77 -1.36 -7.09 21.18
C LEU A 77 -1.16 -7.39 22.66
N GLY A 78 -0.27 -6.62 23.32
CA GLY A 78 0.06 -6.77 24.71
C GLY A 78 -0.73 -5.83 25.63
N GLU A 79 -0.72 -6.17 26.93
CA GLU A 79 -1.34 -5.36 27.96
C GLU A 79 -0.53 -4.09 28.25
N TYR A 80 0.80 -4.16 28.05
CA TYR A 80 1.67 -3.01 28.29
C TYR A 80 1.32 -1.83 27.36
N GLY A 81 1.24 -2.08 26.05
CA GLY A 81 0.86 -1.06 25.07
C GLY A 81 -0.55 -0.51 25.32
N LEU A 82 -1.50 -1.38 25.65
CA LEU A 82 -2.86 -0.95 26.00
C LEU A 82 -2.89 -0.04 27.24
N HIS A 83 -2.16 -0.41 28.30
CA HIS A 83 -2.06 0.42 29.52
C HIS A 83 -1.35 1.75 29.21
N HIS A 84 -0.25 1.69 28.47
CA HIS A 84 0.49 2.87 28.02
C HIS A 84 -0.43 3.86 27.33
N ASP A 85 -1.14 3.44 26.28
CA ASP A 85 -1.99 4.33 25.50
C ASP A 85 -3.17 4.92 26.27
N ARG A 86 -3.68 4.18 27.28
CA ARG A 86 -4.75 4.64 28.17
C ARG A 86 -4.28 5.63 29.25
N THR A 87 -2.96 5.77 29.45
CA THR A 87 -2.38 6.59 30.52
C THR A 87 -1.56 7.76 30.02
N GLN A 88 -1.18 7.79 28.73
CA GLN A 88 -0.40 8.89 28.16
C GLN A 88 -1.27 10.11 27.85
N PRO A 89 -1.06 11.27 28.54
CA PRO A 89 -1.94 12.44 28.39
C PRO A 89 -2.01 12.97 26.97
N HIS A 90 -0.88 12.99 26.24
CA HIS A 90 -0.81 13.49 24.86
C HIS A 90 -1.59 12.61 23.87
N LEU A 91 -1.58 11.28 24.07
CA LEU A 91 -2.38 10.36 23.26
C LEU A 91 -3.87 10.54 23.53
N ILE A 92 -4.27 10.59 24.80
CA ILE A 92 -5.67 10.80 25.22
C ILE A 92 -6.20 12.12 24.64
N GLU A 93 -5.41 13.19 24.68
CA GLU A 93 -5.80 14.48 24.11
C GLU A 93 -5.95 14.38 22.58
N SER A 94 -5.02 13.68 21.92
CA SER A 94 -5.13 13.40 20.48
C SER A 94 -6.38 12.60 20.13
N PHE A 95 -6.67 11.53 20.89
CA PHE A 95 -7.87 10.70 20.69
C PHE A 95 -9.17 11.49 20.86
N LYS A 96 -9.26 12.36 21.87
CA LYS A 96 -10.42 13.25 22.09
C LYS A 96 -10.64 14.23 20.93
N ARG A 97 -9.57 14.68 20.27
CA ARG A 97 -9.70 15.54 19.09
C ARG A 97 -10.26 14.79 17.88
N LEU A 98 -9.85 13.52 17.70
CA LEU A 98 -10.27 12.69 16.58
C LEU A 98 -11.65 12.03 16.80
N LEU A 99 -11.99 11.78 18.06
CA LEU A 99 -13.21 11.10 18.46
C LEU A 99 -13.90 11.90 19.59
N PRO A 100 -14.85 12.82 19.28
CA PRO A 100 -15.45 13.72 20.26
C PRO A 100 -16.15 13.02 21.44
N ASP A 101 -16.69 11.83 21.23
CA ASP A 101 -17.34 10.97 22.23
C ASP A 101 -16.41 9.87 22.77
N PHE A 102 -15.10 10.13 22.74
CA PHE A 102 -14.05 9.20 23.18
C PHE A 102 -14.24 8.72 24.62
N THR A 103 -14.00 7.43 24.80
CA THR A 103 -13.86 6.79 26.11
C THR A 103 -12.60 5.92 26.13
N LEU A 104 -12.08 5.59 27.31
CA LEU A 104 -10.91 4.71 27.43
C LEU A 104 -11.14 3.30 26.85
N ASP A 105 -12.41 2.86 26.75
CA ASP A 105 -12.76 1.58 26.14
C ASP A 105 -12.57 1.59 24.61
N ASP A 106 -12.42 2.75 24.00
CA ASP A 106 -12.11 2.88 22.57
C ASP A 106 -10.66 2.57 22.26
N VAL A 107 -9.77 2.64 23.28
CA VAL A 107 -8.33 2.36 23.11
C VAL A 107 -8.09 0.85 23.07
N ILE A 108 -7.45 0.39 22.02
CA ILE A 108 -7.12 -1.02 21.76
C ILE A 108 -5.62 -1.32 21.76
N GLY A 109 -4.76 -0.31 21.90
CA GLY A 109 -3.30 -0.42 21.73
C GLY A 109 -2.85 -0.25 20.30
N SER A 110 -1.57 -0.03 20.10
CA SER A 110 -0.97 0.07 18.76
C SER A 110 -0.98 -1.28 18.04
N PRO A 111 -1.49 -1.37 16.80
CA PRO A 111 -1.40 -2.58 15.98
C PRO A 111 0.05 -2.93 15.62
N TYR A 112 0.98 -2.00 15.78
CA TYR A 112 2.42 -2.16 15.52
C TYR A 112 3.23 -2.56 16.76
N ALA A 113 2.65 -2.55 17.97
CA ALA A 113 3.24 -3.15 19.17
C ALA A 113 2.84 -4.63 19.26
N VAL A 114 3.43 -5.48 18.41
CA VAL A 114 3.08 -6.89 18.25
C VAL A 114 3.76 -7.74 19.32
N VAL A 115 2.98 -8.49 20.10
CA VAL A 115 3.51 -9.42 21.12
C VAL A 115 4.12 -10.66 20.48
N ASN A 116 3.41 -11.21 19.50
CA ASN A 116 3.84 -12.31 18.65
C ASN A 116 2.97 -12.38 17.39
N TYR A 117 3.34 -13.20 16.40
CA TYR A 117 2.59 -13.38 15.15
C TYR A 117 1.51 -14.45 15.24
N THR A 118 0.73 -14.44 16.34
CA THR A 118 -0.53 -15.19 16.43
C THR A 118 -1.71 -14.25 16.16
N ALA A 119 -2.75 -14.75 15.50
CA ALA A 119 -3.91 -13.92 15.21
C ALA A 119 -4.64 -13.54 16.51
N ASN A 120 -5.06 -12.28 16.61
CA ASN A 120 -5.66 -11.70 17.81
C ASN A 120 -6.97 -12.41 18.18
N THR A 121 -7.05 -12.91 19.41
CA THR A 121 -8.22 -13.60 19.93
C THR A 121 -9.47 -12.74 19.93
N ALA A 122 -9.33 -11.40 20.09
CA ALA A 122 -10.44 -10.46 19.99
C ALA A 122 -11.01 -10.29 18.57
N LEU A 123 -10.36 -10.88 17.56
CA LEU A 123 -10.86 -10.95 16.16
C LEU A 123 -11.30 -12.37 15.79
N GLY A 124 -11.39 -13.29 16.74
CA GLY A 124 -11.74 -14.70 16.55
C GLY A 124 -10.52 -15.62 16.39
N GLY A 125 -9.30 -15.09 16.55
CA GLY A 125 -8.06 -15.87 16.55
C GLY A 125 -7.70 -16.49 15.19
N GLU A 126 -6.76 -17.43 15.21
CA GLU A 126 -6.20 -18.06 14.01
C GLU A 126 -7.25 -18.74 13.11
N GLY A 127 -8.23 -19.42 13.74
CA GLY A 127 -9.29 -20.09 12.99
C GLY A 127 -10.12 -19.12 12.16
N ALA A 128 -10.49 -17.97 12.74
CA ALA A 128 -11.27 -16.95 12.05
C ALA A 128 -10.44 -16.29 10.92
N LEU A 129 -9.17 -16.00 11.15
CA LEU A 129 -8.28 -15.44 10.13
C LEU A 129 -8.11 -16.39 8.93
N LYS A 130 -7.89 -17.68 9.17
CA LYS A 130 -7.78 -18.70 8.11
C LYS A 130 -9.08 -18.84 7.32
N ARG A 131 -10.25 -18.86 7.99
CA ARG A 131 -11.55 -18.91 7.32
C ARG A 131 -11.82 -17.63 6.54
N PHE A 132 -11.49 -16.47 7.08
CA PHE A 132 -11.60 -15.20 6.37
C PHE A 132 -10.78 -15.19 5.08
N ARG A 133 -9.48 -15.57 5.15
CA ARG A 133 -8.63 -15.72 3.94
C ARG A 133 -9.26 -16.67 2.93
N SER A 134 -9.75 -17.82 3.36
CA SER A 134 -10.43 -18.77 2.46
C SER A 134 -11.68 -18.16 1.83
N ARG A 135 -12.48 -17.41 2.58
CA ARG A 135 -13.69 -16.76 2.08
C ARG A 135 -13.39 -15.70 1.04
N ILE A 136 -12.44 -14.80 1.30
CA ILE A 136 -12.09 -13.74 0.34
C ILE A 136 -11.49 -14.33 -0.95
N SER A 137 -10.77 -15.45 -0.87
CA SER A 137 -10.21 -16.11 -2.06
C SER A 137 -11.28 -16.65 -3.01
N HIS A 138 -12.47 -17.01 -2.53
CA HIS A 138 -13.61 -17.39 -3.39
C HIS A 138 -14.13 -16.22 -4.24
N TYR A 139 -13.85 -14.98 -3.84
CA TYR A 139 -14.16 -13.76 -4.59
C TYR A 139 -12.97 -13.25 -5.41
N GLY A 140 -11.91 -14.05 -5.53
CA GLY A 140 -10.69 -13.67 -6.27
C GLY A 140 -9.77 -12.72 -5.53
N LEU A 141 -10.07 -12.41 -4.25
CA LEU A 141 -9.27 -11.50 -3.43
C LEU A 141 -8.14 -12.24 -2.71
N ARG A 142 -6.99 -11.61 -2.61
CA ARG A 142 -5.84 -12.04 -1.80
C ARG A 142 -5.82 -11.32 -0.45
N LEU A 143 -5.11 -11.90 0.52
CA LEU A 143 -4.92 -11.31 1.85
C LEU A 143 -3.49 -10.83 2.02
N ILE A 144 -3.32 -9.55 2.33
CA ILE A 144 -2.05 -8.95 2.73
C ILE A 144 -2.13 -8.60 4.22
N LEU A 145 -1.10 -8.94 4.99
CA LEU A 145 -0.99 -8.67 6.43
C LEU A 145 0.29 -7.91 6.74
N ASP A 146 0.34 -7.24 7.90
CA ASP A 146 1.54 -6.57 8.37
C ASP A 146 2.62 -7.55 8.82
N PHE A 147 3.87 -7.16 8.59
CA PHE A 147 5.03 -7.62 9.33
C PHE A 147 5.79 -6.42 9.88
N VAL A 148 5.98 -6.38 11.18
CA VAL A 148 6.66 -5.30 11.92
C VAL A 148 8.08 -5.74 12.25
N PRO A 149 9.09 -5.39 11.44
CA PRO A 149 10.42 -5.98 11.60
C PRO A 149 11.28 -5.28 12.65
N ASN A 150 11.15 -3.96 12.82
CA ASN A 150 12.08 -3.16 13.61
C ASN A 150 12.03 -3.45 15.12
N HIS A 151 10.86 -3.75 15.65
CA HIS A 151 10.60 -3.90 17.07
C HIS A 151 9.48 -4.92 17.33
N LEU A 152 9.29 -5.27 18.59
CA LEU A 152 8.13 -6.00 19.10
C LEU A 152 7.49 -5.18 20.22
N ALA A 153 6.34 -5.62 20.75
CA ALA A 153 5.75 -5.01 21.92
C ALA A 153 6.72 -5.06 23.13
N ALA A 154 6.66 -4.06 24.00
CA ALA A 154 7.48 -4.00 25.21
C ALA A 154 7.30 -5.23 26.12
N ASP A 155 6.10 -5.82 26.12
CA ASP A 155 5.75 -7.06 26.84
C ASP A 155 5.69 -8.30 25.94
N SER A 156 6.37 -8.26 24.78
CA SER A 156 6.51 -9.45 23.93
C SER A 156 7.01 -10.67 24.69
N ILE A 157 6.49 -11.84 24.36
CA ILE A 157 6.95 -13.11 24.95
C ILE A 157 8.46 -13.32 24.77
N PHE A 158 9.08 -12.71 23.76
CA PHE A 158 10.52 -12.76 23.48
C PHE A 158 11.34 -11.83 24.37
N ALA A 159 10.72 -10.80 25.01
CA ALA A 159 11.42 -9.86 25.87
C ALA A 159 12.00 -10.50 27.16
N ARG A 160 11.58 -11.75 27.45
CA ARG A 160 12.18 -12.58 28.50
C ARG A 160 13.63 -13.00 28.18
N ASN A 161 14.04 -12.84 26.94
CA ASN A 161 15.38 -13.12 26.46
C ASN A 161 16.03 -11.86 25.88
N PRO A 162 16.65 -11.01 26.73
CA PRO A 162 17.15 -9.69 26.34
C PRO A 162 18.19 -9.72 25.20
N GLN A 163 18.82 -10.87 24.94
CA GLN A 163 19.79 -10.99 23.85
C GLN A 163 19.22 -10.72 22.45
N TYR A 164 17.91 -10.85 22.28
CA TYR A 164 17.27 -10.53 20.99
C TYR A 164 17.12 -9.00 20.76
N PHE A 165 17.34 -8.21 21.80
CA PHE A 165 17.03 -6.78 21.79
C PHE A 165 18.29 -5.93 21.96
N VAL A 166 18.18 -4.66 21.57
CA VAL A 166 19.15 -3.64 21.95
C VAL A 166 18.97 -3.37 23.43
N THR A 167 20.03 -3.54 24.20
CA THR A 167 20.00 -3.30 25.66
C THR A 167 20.94 -2.17 26.03
N CYS A 168 20.76 -1.63 27.23
CA CYS A 168 21.68 -0.65 27.81
C CYS A 168 23.08 -1.24 28.00
N PRO A 169 24.13 -0.72 27.36
CA PRO A 169 25.49 -1.21 27.58
C PRO A 169 25.96 -1.00 29.01
N ARG A 170 26.78 -1.90 29.51
CA ARG A 170 27.29 -1.81 30.88
C ARG A 170 28.07 -0.54 31.13
N GLY A 171 27.67 0.21 32.15
CA GLY A 171 28.30 1.46 32.53
C GLY A 171 27.77 2.72 31.81
N TRP A 172 26.76 2.55 30.95
CA TRP A 172 26.09 3.66 30.32
C TRP A 172 24.91 4.15 31.17
N GLU A 173 24.59 5.43 31.04
CA GLU A 173 23.34 5.99 31.53
C GLU A 173 22.26 5.79 30.49
N CYS A 174 21.19 5.08 30.85
CA CYS A 174 20.09 4.74 29.96
C CYS A 174 18.79 5.34 30.51
N PRO A 175 18.35 6.49 29.98
CA PRO A 175 17.18 7.20 30.49
C PRO A 175 15.89 6.44 30.23
N ARG A 176 14.92 6.57 31.14
CA ARG A 176 13.58 5.96 31.03
C ARG A 176 12.78 6.44 29.83
N SER A 177 13.13 7.55 29.22
CA SER A 177 12.57 8.03 27.97
C SER A 177 12.98 7.21 26.73
N GLU A 178 14.07 6.43 26.85
CA GLU A 178 14.61 5.64 25.74
C GLU A 178 14.68 4.13 26.06
N TYR A 179 14.51 3.74 27.34
CA TYR A 179 14.66 2.36 27.78
C TYR A 179 13.55 1.92 28.74
N LEU A 180 13.12 0.66 28.57
CA LEU A 180 12.29 -0.06 29.52
C LEU A 180 13.01 -0.22 30.88
N GLU A 181 12.27 -0.55 31.93
CA GLU A 181 12.84 -0.89 33.25
C GLU A 181 13.82 -2.06 33.19
N SER A 182 13.59 -3.00 32.28
CA SER A 182 14.45 -4.12 32.00
C SER A 182 15.81 -3.75 31.37
N GLY A 183 15.99 -2.49 30.97
CA GLY A 183 17.15 -2.01 30.23
C GLY A 183 17.10 -2.30 28.73
N ILE A 184 16.00 -2.82 28.19
CA ILE A 184 15.79 -2.97 26.75
C ILE A 184 15.43 -1.59 26.18
N ALA A 185 16.05 -1.19 25.06
CA ALA A 185 15.74 0.04 24.37
C ALA A 185 14.35 -0.01 23.71
N TYR A 186 13.64 1.12 23.72
CA TYR A 186 12.46 1.29 22.89
C TYR A 186 12.80 1.32 21.41
N GLY A 187 11.86 0.88 20.56
CA GLY A 187 11.97 1.04 19.12
C GLY A 187 12.04 2.51 18.72
N LYS A 188 12.83 2.83 17.72
CA LYS A 188 12.90 4.17 17.11
C LYS A 188 13.49 4.12 15.71
N ASP A 189 13.32 5.19 14.96
CA ASP A 189 14.10 5.50 13.78
C ASP A 189 15.23 6.51 14.09
N PRO A 190 16.13 6.84 13.14
CA PRO A 190 17.25 7.77 13.40
C PRO A 190 16.82 9.24 13.57
N TYR A 191 15.57 9.61 13.30
CA TYR A 191 15.12 11.00 13.21
C TYR A 191 13.99 11.36 14.18
N SER A 192 13.28 10.38 14.73
CA SER A 192 12.16 10.59 15.66
C SER A 192 12.47 10.09 17.07
N GLY A 193 11.58 10.44 18.02
CA GLY A 193 11.64 9.93 19.38
C GLY A 193 11.31 8.45 19.50
N ALA A 194 11.56 7.87 20.67
CA ALA A 194 11.30 6.47 20.94
C ALA A 194 9.79 6.15 20.98
N TRP A 195 9.41 4.98 20.44
CA TRP A 195 8.06 4.40 20.53
C TRP A 195 7.95 3.59 21.83
N THR A 196 7.44 4.24 22.87
CA THR A 196 7.58 3.79 24.27
C THR A 196 6.68 2.60 24.67
N ASP A 197 5.92 2.05 23.72
CA ASP A 197 5.17 0.80 23.84
C ASP A 197 5.89 -0.41 23.20
N THR A 198 7.11 -0.22 22.69
CA THR A 198 7.87 -1.20 21.91
C THR A 198 9.22 -1.57 22.53
N ALA A 199 9.85 -2.63 22.03
CA ALA A 199 11.18 -3.11 22.36
C ALA A 199 12.01 -3.32 21.08
N GLN A 200 13.14 -2.62 20.95
CA GLN A 200 14.00 -2.61 19.77
C GLN A 200 14.75 -3.92 19.57
N LEU A 201 14.59 -4.53 18.41
CA LEU A 201 15.31 -5.75 18.04
C LEU A 201 16.77 -5.47 17.65
N ASN A 202 17.67 -6.42 17.97
CA ASN A 202 19.09 -6.33 17.68
C ASN A 202 19.44 -7.20 16.45
N TYR A 203 19.43 -6.61 15.26
CA TYR A 203 19.75 -7.31 14.01
C TYR A 203 21.25 -7.57 13.77
N TRP A 204 22.14 -7.12 14.65
CA TRP A 204 23.52 -7.55 14.61
C TRP A 204 23.75 -8.87 15.36
N ASN A 205 22.73 -9.36 16.08
CA ASN A 205 22.73 -10.68 16.68
C ASN A 205 22.16 -11.72 15.69
N PRO A 206 22.94 -12.75 15.27
CA PRO A 206 22.46 -13.80 14.38
C PRO A 206 21.23 -14.57 14.90
N GLU A 207 21.07 -14.69 16.22
CA GLU A 207 19.91 -15.37 16.82
C GLU A 207 18.63 -14.52 16.65
N THR A 208 18.73 -13.19 16.68
CA THR A 208 17.62 -12.29 16.36
C THR A 208 17.21 -12.42 14.89
N ILE A 209 18.17 -12.49 13.97
CA ILE A 209 17.92 -12.73 12.54
C ILE A 209 17.13 -14.05 12.34
N LYS A 210 17.56 -15.13 12.99
CA LYS A 210 16.87 -16.44 12.92
C LYS A 210 15.45 -16.34 13.48
N LEU A 211 15.27 -15.72 14.65
CA LEU A 211 13.97 -15.49 15.27
C LEU A 211 13.03 -14.74 14.32
N GLN A 212 13.52 -13.66 13.72
CA GLN A 212 12.68 -12.82 12.85
C GLN A 212 12.36 -13.47 11.51
N ILE A 213 13.24 -14.31 10.98
CA ILE A 213 12.91 -15.17 9.82
C ILE A 213 11.81 -16.17 10.19
N GLN A 214 11.84 -16.77 11.38
CA GLN A 214 10.77 -17.65 11.85
C GLN A 214 9.45 -16.92 12.00
N ASN A 215 9.45 -15.72 12.61
CA ASN A 215 8.28 -14.86 12.74
C ASN A 215 7.71 -14.48 11.35
N LEU A 216 8.59 -14.16 10.41
CA LEU A 216 8.21 -13.81 9.03
C LEU A 216 7.56 -14.99 8.30
N LEU A 217 8.10 -16.21 8.48
CA LEU A 217 7.50 -17.44 7.96
C LEU A 217 6.11 -17.71 8.57
N VAL A 218 5.96 -17.47 9.87
CA VAL A 218 4.66 -17.59 10.55
C VAL A 218 3.67 -16.58 9.95
N ALA A 219 4.03 -15.31 9.82
CA ALA A 219 3.16 -14.28 9.22
C ALA A 219 2.78 -14.66 7.78
N ALA A 220 3.75 -15.10 6.96
CA ALA A 220 3.51 -15.51 5.58
C ALA A 220 2.58 -16.73 5.47
N SER A 221 2.54 -17.62 6.48
CA SER A 221 1.63 -18.77 6.47
C SER A 221 0.14 -18.38 6.50
N TYR A 222 -0.18 -17.19 6.99
CA TYR A 222 -1.55 -16.67 7.09
C TYR A 222 -1.97 -15.78 5.91
N ALA A 223 -1.04 -15.35 5.07
CA ALA A 223 -1.26 -14.32 4.06
C ALA A 223 -0.87 -14.78 2.64
N ASP A 224 -1.28 -14.01 1.64
CA ASP A 224 -0.83 -14.11 0.25
C ASP A 224 0.28 -13.08 -0.03
N GLY A 225 0.45 -12.13 0.88
CA GLY A 225 1.51 -11.12 0.86
C GLY A 225 1.66 -10.44 2.20
N LEU A 226 2.79 -9.77 2.38
CA LEU A 226 3.12 -9.02 3.59
C LEU A 226 3.40 -7.55 3.23
N ARG A 227 2.71 -6.64 3.93
CA ARG A 227 3.14 -5.24 4.02
C ARG A 227 4.15 -5.16 5.16
N VAL A 228 5.33 -4.70 4.84
CA VAL A 228 6.44 -4.64 5.79
C VAL A 228 6.55 -3.22 6.32
N ASP A 229 6.29 -3.08 7.61
CA ASP A 229 6.36 -1.84 8.36
C ASP A 229 7.78 -1.28 8.37
N MET A 230 7.97 0.00 8.00
CA MET A 230 9.25 0.71 8.06
C MET A 230 10.44 -0.15 7.59
N ALA A 231 10.30 -0.79 6.42
CA ALA A 231 11.24 -1.83 5.94
C ALA A 231 12.70 -1.35 5.86
N MET A 232 12.92 -0.06 5.58
CA MET A 232 14.24 0.54 5.47
C MET A 232 15.01 0.61 6.79
N LEU A 233 14.34 0.52 7.94
CA LEU A 233 15.02 0.55 9.25
C LEU A 233 15.94 -0.66 9.48
N LEU A 234 15.76 -1.72 8.68
CA LEU A 234 16.60 -2.92 8.75
C LEU A 234 17.79 -2.90 7.79
N LEU A 235 17.98 -1.84 7.04
CA LEU A 235 19.20 -1.67 6.25
C LEU A 235 20.40 -1.48 7.19
N ASN A 236 21.47 -2.18 6.94
CA ASN A 236 22.63 -2.25 7.86
C ASN A 236 23.23 -0.88 8.20
N ASP A 237 23.25 0.06 7.26
CA ASP A 237 23.72 1.43 7.50
C ASP A 237 22.74 2.27 8.33
N ILE A 238 21.43 2.02 8.19
CA ILE A 238 20.39 2.67 9.00
C ILE A 238 20.44 2.14 10.45
N ILE A 239 20.60 0.82 10.62
CA ILE A 239 20.84 0.23 11.95
C ILE A 239 22.11 0.80 12.57
N GLU A 240 23.21 0.90 11.81
CA GLU A 240 24.46 1.48 12.29
C GLU A 240 24.31 2.94 12.69
N GLN A 241 23.61 3.75 11.90
CA GLN A 241 23.30 5.15 12.21
C GLN A 241 22.52 5.28 13.53
N THR A 242 21.55 4.39 13.76
CA THR A 242 20.63 4.48 14.92
C THR A 242 21.24 3.84 16.17
N TRP A 243 21.87 2.67 16.02
CA TRP A 243 22.24 1.78 17.10
C TRP A 243 23.70 1.34 17.11
N GLY A 244 24.50 1.68 16.11
CA GLY A 244 25.86 1.14 15.92
C GLY A 244 26.76 1.28 17.14
N ASN A 245 26.76 2.44 17.81
CA ASN A 245 27.55 2.65 19.03
C ASN A 245 27.12 1.73 20.18
N HIS A 246 25.80 1.50 20.35
CA HIS A 246 25.25 0.59 21.35
C HIS A 246 25.64 -0.86 21.05
N LEU A 247 25.46 -1.28 19.80
CA LEU A 247 25.70 -2.65 19.37
C LEU A 247 27.19 -3.01 19.46
N ASN A 248 28.07 -2.10 19.07
CA ASN A 248 29.53 -2.25 19.27
C ASN A 248 29.89 -2.35 20.76
N ALA A 249 29.28 -1.51 21.61
CA ALA A 249 29.51 -1.58 23.07
C ALA A 249 28.99 -2.88 23.70
N LEU A 250 28.00 -3.51 23.08
CA LEU A 250 27.46 -4.82 23.45
C LEU A 250 28.27 -6.00 22.87
N GLY A 251 29.27 -5.73 22.02
CA GLY A 251 30.15 -6.73 21.43
C GLY A 251 29.59 -7.41 20.17
N PHE A 252 28.66 -6.76 19.47
CA PHE A 252 28.14 -7.23 18.19
C PHE A 252 28.83 -6.53 17.02
N ASP A 253 29.12 -7.28 15.97
CA ASP A 253 29.65 -6.76 14.71
C ASP A 253 28.53 -6.57 13.68
N ARG A 254 28.67 -5.53 12.84
CA ARG A 254 27.75 -5.26 11.74
C ARG A 254 27.73 -6.44 10.75
N PRO A 255 26.53 -6.98 10.40
CA PRO A 255 26.40 -8.02 9.40
C PRO A 255 26.90 -7.56 8.02
N THR A 256 27.47 -8.50 7.25
CA THR A 256 27.95 -8.25 5.88
C THR A 256 26.85 -8.33 4.83
N LYS A 257 25.72 -9.01 5.16
CA LYS A 257 24.56 -9.15 4.29
C LYS A 257 23.38 -8.37 4.86
N GLU A 258 22.55 -7.86 3.98
CA GLU A 258 21.29 -7.25 4.36
C GLU A 258 20.29 -8.31 4.86
N PHE A 259 19.52 -7.98 5.89
CA PHE A 259 18.49 -8.87 6.42
C PHE A 259 17.50 -9.31 5.35
N TRP A 260 17.01 -8.36 4.54
CA TRP A 260 15.99 -8.63 3.53
C TRP A 260 16.44 -9.58 2.43
N GLU A 261 17.71 -9.52 2.02
CA GLU A 261 18.29 -10.46 1.04
C GLU A 261 18.13 -11.92 1.52
N ILE A 262 18.33 -12.16 2.82
CA ILE A 262 18.23 -13.49 3.40
C ILE A 262 16.77 -13.86 3.67
N ALA A 263 16.01 -12.96 4.28
CA ALA A 263 14.66 -13.21 4.77
C ALA A 263 13.66 -13.44 3.64
N ILE A 264 13.63 -12.56 2.62
CA ILE A 264 12.72 -12.70 1.49
C ILE A 264 13.00 -13.98 0.71
N LYS A 265 14.28 -14.28 0.47
CA LYS A 265 14.68 -15.53 -0.19
C LYS A 265 14.19 -16.76 0.57
N GLU A 266 14.30 -16.77 1.90
CA GLU A 266 13.86 -17.90 2.73
C GLU A 266 12.34 -18.02 2.72
N VAL A 267 11.59 -16.92 2.81
CA VAL A 267 10.12 -16.96 2.70
C VAL A 267 9.67 -17.45 1.34
N LYS A 268 10.24 -16.92 0.25
CA LYS A 268 9.87 -17.35 -1.12
C LYS A 268 10.26 -18.80 -1.42
N ARG A 269 11.18 -19.39 -0.65
CA ARG A 269 11.47 -20.83 -0.73
C ARG A 269 10.32 -21.69 -0.19
N HIS A 270 9.61 -21.23 0.84
CA HIS A 270 8.46 -21.91 1.47
C HIS A 270 7.12 -21.50 0.86
N TYR A 271 7.01 -20.24 0.50
CA TYR A 271 5.81 -19.58 -0.04
C TYR A 271 6.19 -18.78 -1.29
N PRO A 272 6.38 -19.45 -2.45
CA PRO A 272 6.91 -18.80 -3.68
C PRO A 272 6.10 -17.61 -4.15
N ASP A 273 4.78 -17.64 -3.93
CA ASP A 273 3.83 -16.61 -4.36
C ASP A 273 3.58 -15.52 -3.30
N CYS A 274 4.26 -15.58 -2.14
CA CYS A 274 4.13 -14.56 -1.11
C CYS A 274 4.70 -13.23 -1.61
N LEU A 275 3.88 -12.19 -1.59
CA LEU A 275 4.22 -10.85 -2.07
C LEU A 275 4.80 -10.01 -0.93
N PHE A 276 5.75 -9.13 -1.26
CA PHE A 276 6.36 -8.21 -0.31
C PHE A 276 6.15 -6.77 -0.75
N LEU A 277 5.38 -6.02 0.04
CA LEU A 277 5.15 -4.58 -0.11
C LEU A 277 5.91 -3.84 1.01
N ALA A 278 6.90 -3.03 0.66
CA ALA A 278 7.65 -2.26 1.64
C ALA A 278 7.00 -0.89 1.90
N GLU A 279 6.72 -0.59 3.16
CA GLU A 279 6.68 0.79 3.59
C GLU A 279 8.10 1.34 3.63
N GLN A 280 8.31 2.48 3.01
CA GLN A 280 9.61 3.11 2.93
C GLN A 280 9.52 4.63 2.80
N TYR A 281 10.58 5.29 3.23
CA TYR A 281 10.83 6.72 3.18
C TYR A 281 12.30 6.96 2.80
N TRP A 282 12.67 8.24 2.62
CA TRP A 282 14.06 8.72 2.42
C TRP A 282 14.68 8.32 1.09
N HIS A 283 13.85 8.14 0.03
CA HIS A 283 14.27 7.76 -1.33
C HIS A 283 15.07 6.43 -1.39
N LEU A 284 14.64 5.43 -0.62
CA LEU A 284 15.27 4.11 -0.54
C LEU A 284 14.56 3.03 -1.37
N GLU A 285 13.64 3.44 -2.26
CA GLU A 285 12.81 2.57 -3.08
C GLU A 285 13.64 1.54 -3.85
N GLU A 286 14.57 2.02 -4.67
CA GLU A 286 15.37 1.16 -5.55
C GLU A 286 16.24 0.17 -4.76
N ARG A 287 16.71 0.58 -3.59
CA ARG A 287 17.49 -0.28 -2.71
C ARG A 287 16.66 -1.44 -2.17
N LEU A 288 15.44 -1.17 -1.70
CA LEU A 288 14.55 -2.22 -1.20
C LEU A 288 14.08 -3.14 -2.33
N LEU A 289 13.75 -2.60 -3.51
CA LEU A 289 13.45 -3.40 -4.71
C LEU A 289 14.61 -4.34 -5.06
N SER A 290 15.85 -3.86 -5.00
CA SER A 290 17.05 -4.69 -5.28
C SER A 290 17.26 -5.82 -4.27
N LEU A 291 16.68 -5.72 -3.06
CA LEU A 291 16.74 -6.73 -2.00
C LEU A 291 15.60 -7.77 -2.08
N GLY A 292 14.69 -7.62 -3.07
CA GLY A 292 13.68 -8.62 -3.38
C GLY A 292 12.24 -8.25 -3.03
N PHE A 293 11.96 -7.02 -2.61
CA PHE A 293 10.59 -6.54 -2.48
C PHE A 293 9.90 -6.47 -3.85
N ASP A 294 8.65 -6.86 -3.91
CA ASP A 294 7.84 -6.84 -5.13
C ASP A 294 7.30 -5.44 -5.43
N SER A 295 7.02 -4.65 -4.38
CA SER A 295 6.56 -3.27 -4.48
C SER A 295 7.01 -2.45 -3.27
N VAL A 296 7.09 -1.13 -3.46
CA VAL A 296 7.47 -0.15 -2.43
C VAL A 296 6.52 1.04 -2.44
N TYR A 297 6.27 1.69 -1.31
CA TYR A 297 5.50 2.93 -1.25
C TYR A 297 6.13 4.04 -2.08
N ASP A 298 5.33 4.77 -2.87
CA ASP A 298 5.75 5.95 -3.62
C ASP A 298 5.42 7.23 -2.85
N LYS A 299 5.93 7.30 -1.61
CA LYS A 299 5.68 8.42 -0.72
C LYS A 299 6.46 9.66 -1.14
N ASP A 300 7.78 9.54 -1.23
CA ASP A 300 8.69 10.66 -1.51
C ASP A 300 8.61 11.14 -2.97
N GLY A 301 8.18 10.24 -3.86
CA GLY A 301 8.01 10.52 -5.28
C GLY A 301 6.62 11.09 -5.59
N LEU A 302 5.68 10.22 -6.01
CA LEU A 302 4.39 10.63 -6.56
C LEU A 302 3.53 11.36 -5.53
N TYR A 303 3.38 10.81 -4.32
CA TYR A 303 2.49 11.38 -3.29
C TYR A 303 2.88 12.81 -2.91
N GLU A 304 4.15 13.05 -2.57
CA GLU A 304 4.60 14.39 -2.15
C GLU A 304 4.54 15.41 -3.30
N HIS A 305 4.81 14.99 -4.54
CA HIS A 305 4.68 15.88 -5.70
C HIS A 305 3.21 16.22 -6.00
N LEU A 306 2.30 15.27 -5.87
CA LEU A 306 0.85 15.52 -5.99
C LEU A 306 0.38 16.46 -4.88
N LYS A 307 0.76 16.19 -3.64
CA LYS A 307 0.38 17.00 -2.47
C LYS A 307 0.90 18.43 -2.57
N SER A 308 2.12 18.63 -3.02
CA SER A 308 2.71 19.97 -3.22
C SER A 308 2.20 20.68 -4.49
N GLY A 309 1.65 19.94 -5.48
CA GLY A 309 1.16 20.51 -6.75
C GLY A 309 2.26 20.89 -7.73
N HIS A 310 3.45 20.31 -7.62
CA HIS A 310 4.59 20.60 -8.48
C HIS A 310 4.49 19.84 -9.82
N LEU A 311 3.72 20.40 -10.79
CA LEU A 311 3.45 19.76 -12.09
C LEU A 311 4.71 19.40 -12.88
N ASP A 312 5.72 20.26 -12.87
CA ASP A 312 6.98 19.98 -13.58
C ASP A 312 7.71 18.78 -13.00
N ASN A 313 7.70 18.64 -11.68
CA ASN A 313 8.31 17.48 -11.02
C ASN A 313 7.51 16.21 -11.29
N LEU A 314 6.18 16.28 -11.29
CA LEU A 314 5.31 15.16 -11.64
C LEU A 314 5.59 14.66 -13.07
N ARG A 315 5.64 15.56 -14.06
CA ARG A 315 5.97 15.19 -15.43
C ARG A 315 7.35 14.55 -15.55
N LYS A 316 8.38 15.20 -14.96
CA LYS A 316 9.74 14.64 -14.94
C LYS A 316 9.79 13.25 -14.32
N LEU A 317 9.08 13.04 -13.21
CA LEU A 317 8.99 11.75 -12.53
C LEU A 317 8.36 10.70 -13.45
N ILE A 318 7.20 11.00 -14.06
CA ILE A 318 6.46 10.08 -14.94
C ILE A 318 7.32 9.70 -16.15
N PHE A 319 7.98 10.67 -16.81
CA PHE A 319 8.87 10.39 -17.94
C PHE A 319 10.13 9.63 -17.53
N ALA A 320 10.77 9.98 -16.42
CA ALA A 320 11.98 9.33 -15.95
C ALA A 320 11.78 7.88 -15.53
N ARG A 321 10.68 7.61 -14.83
CA ARG A 321 10.36 6.25 -14.36
C ARG A 321 9.65 5.40 -15.44
N GLY A 322 8.75 6.00 -16.21
CA GLY A 322 8.03 5.30 -17.26
C GLY A 322 7.42 3.98 -16.76
N SER A 323 7.66 2.88 -17.47
CA SER A 323 7.15 1.55 -17.10
C SER A 323 7.74 0.99 -15.80
N SER A 324 8.87 1.51 -15.28
CA SER A 324 9.45 1.04 -14.00
C SER A 324 8.56 1.40 -12.80
N MET A 325 7.62 2.35 -12.95
CA MET A 325 6.61 2.66 -11.94
C MET A 325 5.78 1.45 -11.51
N VAL A 326 5.79 0.38 -12.30
CA VAL A 326 5.08 -0.88 -12.00
C VAL A 326 5.44 -1.49 -10.64
N ASN A 327 6.60 -1.16 -10.09
CA ASN A 327 7.07 -1.64 -8.78
C ASN A 327 6.72 -0.69 -7.62
N TYR A 328 5.98 0.39 -7.88
CA TYR A 328 5.63 1.38 -6.87
C TYR A 328 4.16 1.27 -6.46
N ALA A 329 3.87 1.49 -5.18
CA ALA A 329 2.53 1.55 -4.65
C ALA A 329 2.08 3.02 -4.53
N HIS A 330 1.09 3.39 -5.34
CA HIS A 330 0.55 4.74 -5.42
C HIS A 330 -0.70 4.87 -4.57
N PHE A 331 -0.72 5.87 -3.71
CA PHE A 331 -1.84 6.19 -2.84
C PHE A 331 -2.10 7.71 -2.79
N VAL A 332 -3.30 8.08 -2.40
CA VAL A 332 -3.64 9.47 -2.05
C VAL A 332 -3.87 9.64 -0.55
N GLU A 333 -4.07 8.55 0.17
CA GLU A 333 -4.06 8.45 1.62
C GLU A 333 -3.77 7.00 2.05
N ASN A 334 -3.36 6.81 3.27
CA ASN A 334 -3.25 5.55 4.00
C ASN A 334 -3.51 5.80 5.49
N HIS A 335 -3.33 4.80 6.35
CA HIS A 335 -3.58 4.94 7.79
C HIS A 335 -2.64 5.94 8.50
N ASP A 336 -1.46 6.25 7.94
CA ASP A 336 -0.48 7.18 8.52
C ASP A 336 -0.65 8.62 8.02
N GLU A 337 -1.18 8.79 6.81
CA GLU A 337 -1.38 10.10 6.22
C GLU A 337 -2.70 10.75 6.67
N GLU A 338 -2.79 12.06 6.50
CA GLU A 338 -4.08 12.73 6.58
C GLU A 338 -5.03 12.26 5.48
N ARG A 339 -6.34 12.29 5.74
CA ARG A 339 -7.37 11.97 4.74
C ARG A 339 -7.18 12.82 3.48
N ALA A 340 -7.34 12.23 2.31
CA ALA A 340 -7.03 12.86 1.03
C ALA A 340 -7.69 14.25 0.85
N CYS A 341 -8.98 14.37 1.16
CA CYS A 341 -9.68 15.67 1.10
C CYS A 341 -9.06 16.76 2.00
N VAL A 342 -8.31 16.37 3.03
CA VAL A 342 -7.60 17.28 3.94
C VAL A 342 -6.17 17.51 3.44
N ALA A 343 -5.44 16.45 3.18
CA ALA A 343 -4.05 16.48 2.74
C ALA A 343 -3.84 17.30 1.46
N PHE A 344 -4.77 17.19 0.52
CA PHE A 344 -4.73 17.90 -0.77
C PHE A 344 -5.42 19.28 -0.72
N GLY A 345 -5.97 19.69 0.44
CA GLY A 345 -6.63 20.98 0.61
C GLY A 345 -8.08 21.05 0.10
N SER A 346 -8.47 20.16 -0.80
CA SER A 346 -9.86 20.00 -1.26
C SER A 346 -10.14 18.58 -1.73
N CYS A 347 -11.40 18.14 -1.68
CA CYS A 347 -11.79 16.85 -2.25
C CYS A 347 -11.57 16.82 -3.77
N GLU A 348 -11.92 17.88 -4.49
CA GLU A 348 -11.73 18.00 -5.94
C GLU A 348 -10.26 17.73 -6.33
N ARG A 349 -9.31 18.40 -5.67
CA ARG A 349 -7.88 18.17 -5.93
C ARG A 349 -7.43 16.75 -5.56
N SER A 350 -7.98 16.17 -4.51
CA SER A 350 -7.69 14.77 -4.14
C SER A 350 -8.19 13.78 -5.19
N LEU A 351 -9.32 14.05 -5.85
CA LEU A 351 -9.82 13.24 -6.96
C LEU A 351 -8.92 13.38 -8.20
N GLY A 352 -8.42 14.58 -8.49
CA GLY A 352 -7.38 14.76 -9.52
C GLY A 352 -6.12 13.97 -9.23
N ALA A 353 -5.67 13.95 -7.96
CA ALA A 353 -4.53 13.13 -7.53
C ALA A 353 -4.81 11.62 -7.68
N ALA A 354 -6.03 11.17 -7.35
CA ALA A 354 -6.45 9.78 -7.55
C ALA A 354 -6.45 9.38 -9.04
N LEU A 355 -6.91 10.26 -9.93
CA LEU A 355 -6.85 10.01 -11.38
C LEU A 355 -5.41 9.82 -11.86
N VAL A 356 -4.47 10.63 -11.40
CA VAL A 356 -3.03 10.42 -11.70
C VAL A 356 -2.56 9.09 -11.12
N SER A 357 -2.73 8.88 -9.81
CA SER A 357 -2.20 7.73 -9.09
C SER A 357 -2.71 6.39 -9.61
N PHE A 358 -3.99 6.32 -9.99
CA PHE A 358 -4.63 5.05 -10.31
C PHE A 358 -4.70 4.74 -11.80
N THR A 359 -4.24 5.65 -12.67
CA THR A 359 -4.10 5.38 -14.10
C THR A 359 -2.64 5.26 -14.58
N LEU A 360 -1.66 5.52 -13.69
CA LEU A 360 -0.24 5.23 -13.91
C LEU A 360 0.08 3.74 -13.66
N PRO A 361 1.22 3.20 -14.16
CA PRO A 361 1.70 1.88 -13.75
C PRO A 361 1.95 1.83 -12.24
N GLY A 362 1.78 0.66 -11.64
CA GLY A 362 2.04 0.44 -10.22
C GLY A 362 0.83 -0.12 -9.47
N LEU A 363 1.05 -0.45 -8.20
CA LEU A 363 0.02 -0.90 -7.29
C LEU A 363 -0.89 0.27 -6.90
N LYS A 364 -2.20 0.13 -7.10
CA LYS A 364 -3.21 1.11 -6.69
C LYS A 364 -3.60 0.83 -5.26
N PHE A 365 -3.24 1.72 -4.36
CA PHE A 365 -3.46 1.54 -2.93
C PHE A 365 -4.62 2.41 -2.47
N HIS A 366 -5.76 1.79 -2.18
CA HIS A 366 -6.97 2.43 -1.67
C HIS A 366 -7.06 2.23 -0.16
N HIS A 367 -7.63 3.22 0.56
CA HIS A 367 -7.81 3.17 2.00
C HIS A 367 -9.29 3.21 2.38
N HIS A 368 -9.69 2.43 3.37
CA HIS A 368 -11.07 2.38 3.88
C HIS A 368 -11.54 3.76 4.36
N GLY A 369 -12.65 4.21 3.81
CA GLY A 369 -13.20 5.56 4.04
C GLY A 369 -12.75 6.61 3.01
N GLN A 370 -11.79 6.31 2.15
CA GLN A 370 -11.36 7.20 1.06
C GLN A 370 -12.48 7.42 0.05
N HIS A 371 -13.17 6.35 -0.32
CA HIS A 371 -14.25 6.40 -1.32
C HIS A 371 -15.48 7.15 -0.81
N GLU A 372 -15.70 7.21 0.50
CA GLU A 372 -16.75 7.99 1.14
C GLU A 372 -16.34 9.45 1.40
N GLY A 373 -15.11 9.81 1.08
CA GLY A 373 -14.57 11.14 1.29
C GLY A 373 -14.45 11.53 2.76
N LYS A 374 -14.15 10.56 3.64
CA LYS A 374 -13.92 10.83 5.07
C LYS A 374 -12.80 11.84 5.26
N ARG A 375 -12.94 12.71 6.27
CA ARG A 375 -12.02 13.79 6.58
C ARG A 375 -11.30 13.62 7.90
N ASN A 376 -11.89 12.84 8.83
CA ASN A 376 -11.26 12.56 10.12
C ASN A 376 -10.32 11.36 9.99
N ARG A 377 -9.04 11.59 10.37
CA ARG A 377 -8.06 10.53 10.42
C ARG A 377 -8.47 9.48 11.46
N LEU A 378 -8.30 8.22 11.11
CA LEU A 378 -8.44 7.14 12.06
C LEU A 378 -7.15 7.03 12.87
N ALA A 379 -7.22 7.19 14.21
CA ALA A 379 -6.09 6.81 15.06
C ALA A 379 -6.01 5.28 15.13
N VAL A 380 -4.87 4.71 14.75
CA VAL A 380 -4.66 3.25 14.71
C VAL A 380 -4.83 2.57 16.07
N HIS A 381 -4.67 3.32 17.16
CA HIS A 381 -4.87 2.87 18.54
C HIS A 381 -6.36 2.74 18.95
N LEU A 382 -7.30 3.18 18.11
CA LEU A 382 -8.72 3.19 18.43
C LEU A 382 -9.50 2.10 17.69
N ARG A 383 -10.49 1.51 18.39
CA ARG A 383 -11.39 0.50 17.81
C ARG A 383 -12.43 1.08 16.86
N ARG A 384 -12.60 2.40 16.80
CA ARG A 384 -13.58 3.09 15.96
C ARG A 384 -13.12 4.49 15.58
N SER A 385 -13.67 4.99 14.48
CA SER A 385 -13.57 6.39 14.06
C SER A 385 -14.84 7.17 14.41
N ALA A 386 -14.75 8.50 14.36
CA ALA A 386 -15.93 9.35 14.41
C ALA A 386 -16.86 9.05 13.22
N SER A 387 -18.16 9.14 13.46
CA SER A 387 -19.14 9.01 12.37
C SER A 387 -19.08 10.26 11.50
N GLU A 388 -18.98 10.05 10.20
CA GLU A 388 -18.98 11.11 9.20
C GLU A 388 -20.02 10.81 8.12
N PRO A 389 -20.70 11.85 7.58
CA PRO A 389 -21.56 11.66 6.41
C PRO A 389 -20.70 11.33 5.18
N ILE A 390 -21.28 10.56 4.26
CA ILE A 390 -20.68 10.29 2.96
C ILE A 390 -20.66 11.61 2.14
N ASN A 391 -19.52 11.92 1.57
CA ASN A 391 -19.42 12.95 0.53
C ASN A 391 -19.87 12.35 -0.79
N ASN A 392 -21.09 12.71 -1.24
CA ASN A 392 -21.69 12.10 -2.41
C ASN A 392 -20.89 12.32 -3.70
N ASP A 393 -20.24 13.47 -3.86
CA ASP A 393 -19.43 13.76 -5.06
C ASP A 393 -18.21 12.84 -5.12
N VAL A 394 -17.52 12.66 -4.00
CA VAL A 394 -16.37 11.74 -3.89
C VAL A 394 -16.83 10.30 -4.10
N TYR A 395 -17.92 9.90 -3.46
CA TYR A 395 -18.46 8.55 -3.58
C TYR A 395 -18.86 8.21 -5.02
N LEU A 396 -19.58 9.11 -5.69
CA LEU A 396 -19.98 8.91 -7.09
C LEU A 396 -18.77 8.87 -8.03
N PHE A 397 -17.77 9.70 -7.78
CA PHE A 397 -16.52 9.64 -8.55
C PHE A 397 -15.87 8.27 -8.45
N TYR A 398 -15.58 7.78 -7.23
CA TYR A 398 -14.94 6.46 -7.06
C TYR A 398 -15.80 5.32 -7.60
N LYS A 399 -17.11 5.36 -7.36
CA LYS A 399 -18.05 4.38 -7.92
C LYS A 399 -17.93 4.33 -9.44
N ASN A 400 -18.07 5.45 -10.13
CA ASN A 400 -18.00 5.50 -11.60
C ASN A 400 -16.61 5.11 -12.13
N PHE A 401 -15.53 5.55 -11.45
CA PHE A 401 -14.16 5.23 -11.85
C PHE A 401 -13.86 3.74 -11.70
N LEU A 402 -14.26 3.12 -10.59
CA LEU A 402 -13.99 1.70 -10.32
C LEU A 402 -14.89 0.75 -11.11
N GLU A 403 -16.05 1.23 -11.63
CA GLU A 403 -16.91 0.49 -12.56
C GLU A 403 -16.35 0.45 -14.01
N LEU A 404 -15.33 1.26 -14.34
CA LEU A 404 -14.70 1.20 -15.65
C LEU A 404 -14.02 -0.15 -15.90
N ASP A 405 -13.92 -0.53 -17.17
CA ASP A 405 -13.02 -1.62 -17.55
C ASP A 405 -11.55 -1.18 -17.44
N LEU A 406 -10.96 -1.45 -16.28
CA LEU A 406 -9.58 -1.10 -15.94
C LEU A 406 -8.57 -2.19 -16.35
N SER A 407 -9.00 -3.21 -17.08
CA SER A 407 -8.15 -4.37 -17.44
C SER A 407 -6.89 -3.96 -18.20
N ILE A 408 -7.00 -2.97 -19.10
CA ILE A 408 -5.84 -2.48 -19.84
C ILE A 408 -4.75 -1.86 -18.95
N PHE A 409 -5.13 -1.25 -17.81
CA PHE A 409 -4.17 -0.71 -16.86
C PHE A 409 -3.42 -1.80 -16.08
N LYS A 410 -3.94 -3.05 -16.11
CA LYS A 410 -3.28 -4.21 -15.48
C LYS A 410 -2.28 -4.89 -16.40
N ILE A 411 -2.55 -4.92 -17.69
CA ILE A 411 -1.86 -5.81 -18.66
C ILE A 411 -1.34 -5.12 -19.93
N GLY A 412 -1.65 -3.85 -20.14
CA GLY A 412 -1.19 -3.05 -21.29
C GLY A 412 0.24 -2.54 -21.12
N GLU A 413 0.81 -2.08 -22.22
CA GLU A 413 2.09 -1.37 -22.24
C GLU A 413 1.84 0.12 -22.04
N PHE A 414 2.57 0.72 -21.09
CA PHE A 414 2.48 2.12 -20.73
C PHE A 414 3.47 2.98 -21.52
N THR A 415 3.01 4.14 -21.99
CA THR A 415 3.87 5.15 -22.62
C THR A 415 3.45 6.56 -22.18
N PRO A 416 4.32 7.35 -21.51
CA PRO A 416 4.05 8.76 -21.27
C PRO A 416 4.07 9.56 -22.57
N LEU A 417 3.22 10.59 -22.68
CA LEU A 417 3.04 11.40 -23.88
C LEU A 417 3.24 12.88 -23.58
N GLU A 418 3.83 13.61 -24.55
CA GLU A 418 3.98 15.06 -24.43
C GLU A 418 2.67 15.78 -24.77
N CYS A 419 2.39 16.82 -23.95
CA CYS A 419 1.31 17.78 -24.17
C CYS A 419 1.90 19.08 -24.74
N HIS A 420 1.37 19.60 -25.85
CA HIS A 420 1.92 20.75 -26.55
C HIS A 420 0.86 21.59 -27.28
N GLY A 421 1.28 22.65 -27.97
CA GLY A 421 0.49 23.37 -28.96
C GLY A 421 -0.48 24.42 -28.45
N THR A 422 -0.58 24.64 -27.11
CA THR A 422 -1.35 25.70 -26.49
C THR A 422 -0.53 26.39 -25.39
N SER A 423 -0.92 27.59 -24.97
CA SER A 423 -0.30 28.28 -23.84
C SER A 423 -0.47 27.54 -22.50
N ASP A 424 -1.45 26.65 -22.41
CA ASP A 424 -1.85 25.95 -21.19
C ASP A 424 -1.43 24.49 -21.18
N SER A 425 -0.80 24.00 -22.24
CA SER A 425 -0.39 22.59 -22.39
C SER A 425 0.49 22.06 -21.24
N TRP A 426 1.25 22.95 -20.61
CA TRP A 426 2.08 22.63 -19.44
C TRP A 426 1.27 22.21 -18.19
N ARG A 427 -0.04 22.49 -18.16
CA ARG A 427 -0.94 22.08 -17.07
C ARG A 427 -1.42 20.64 -17.20
N LEU A 428 -1.28 20.05 -18.40
CA LEU A 428 -1.76 18.72 -18.71
C LEU A 428 -0.62 17.70 -18.66
N MET A 429 -0.97 16.51 -18.28
CA MET A 429 -0.15 15.29 -18.38
C MET A 429 -0.92 14.27 -19.19
N ALA A 430 -0.24 13.51 -20.04
CA ALA A 430 -0.87 12.49 -20.84
C ALA A 430 -0.04 11.21 -20.90
N TRP A 431 -0.71 10.10 -21.04
CA TRP A 431 -0.11 8.79 -21.28
C TRP A 431 -1.07 7.88 -22.01
N LYS A 432 -0.54 6.85 -22.65
CA LYS A 432 -1.34 5.80 -23.24
C LYS A 432 -1.01 4.45 -22.63
N TRP A 433 -2.02 3.59 -22.69
CA TRP A 433 -1.91 2.17 -22.44
C TRP A 433 -2.32 1.43 -23.72
N GLN A 434 -1.53 0.46 -24.14
CA GLN A 434 -1.77 -0.25 -25.38
C GLN A 434 -1.57 -1.75 -25.22
N ARG A 435 -2.50 -2.53 -25.82
CA ARG A 435 -2.41 -3.99 -25.92
C ARG A 435 -2.94 -4.43 -27.28
N GLY A 436 -2.02 -4.77 -28.19
CA GLY A 436 -2.41 -5.03 -29.57
C GLY A 436 -3.09 -3.82 -30.21
N THR A 437 -4.34 -3.99 -30.67
CA THR A 437 -5.17 -2.90 -31.23
C THR A 437 -5.94 -2.11 -30.16
N GLU A 438 -6.03 -2.61 -28.95
CA GLU A 438 -6.68 -1.89 -27.84
C GLU A 438 -5.78 -0.76 -27.38
N LEU A 439 -6.31 0.46 -27.37
CA LEU A 439 -5.61 1.67 -26.97
C LEU A 439 -6.49 2.50 -26.02
N VAL A 440 -5.95 2.87 -24.86
CA VAL A 440 -6.55 3.84 -23.96
C VAL A 440 -5.60 5.02 -23.80
N LEU A 441 -6.11 6.22 -24.07
CA LEU A 441 -5.44 7.49 -23.84
C LEU A 441 -6.00 8.12 -22.56
N VAL A 442 -5.10 8.54 -21.66
CA VAL A 442 -5.45 9.30 -20.46
C VAL A 442 -4.83 10.68 -20.57
N VAL A 443 -5.64 11.72 -20.37
CA VAL A 443 -5.20 13.14 -20.32
C VAL A 443 -5.69 13.72 -19.02
N VAL A 444 -4.78 14.13 -18.13
CA VAL A 444 -5.08 14.65 -16.81
C VAL A 444 -4.73 16.12 -16.71
N ASN A 445 -5.64 16.91 -16.20
CA ASN A 445 -5.41 18.28 -15.76
C ASN A 445 -5.28 18.31 -14.24
N TYR A 446 -4.06 18.44 -13.73
CA TYR A 446 -3.81 18.59 -12.29
C TYR A 446 -3.53 20.04 -11.93
N SER A 447 -4.43 20.94 -12.37
CA SER A 447 -4.36 22.38 -12.08
C SER A 447 -5.73 22.97 -11.77
N GLU A 448 -5.74 24.20 -11.25
CA GLU A 448 -6.93 24.91 -10.76
C GLU A 448 -7.85 25.48 -11.86
N VAL A 449 -7.43 25.40 -13.12
CA VAL A 449 -8.15 25.99 -14.23
C VAL A 449 -8.29 25.00 -15.38
N LYS A 450 -9.36 25.13 -16.14
CA LYS A 450 -9.55 24.38 -17.38
C LYS A 450 -8.41 24.64 -18.35
N ALA A 451 -7.87 23.60 -18.95
CA ALA A 451 -6.73 23.67 -19.85
C ALA A 451 -6.88 22.75 -21.07
N GLY A 452 -6.18 23.07 -22.14
CA GLY A 452 -6.18 22.27 -23.35
C GLY A 452 -4.78 22.03 -23.89
N ALA A 453 -4.59 20.89 -24.56
CA ALA A 453 -3.34 20.57 -25.25
C ALA A 453 -3.58 19.67 -26.44
N LYS A 454 -2.67 19.73 -27.40
CA LYS A 454 -2.50 18.68 -28.42
C LYS A 454 -1.68 17.54 -27.82
N VAL A 455 -2.07 16.31 -28.17
CA VAL A 455 -1.40 15.09 -27.71
C VAL A 455 -1.06 14.22 -28.92
N HIS A 456 0.22 13.90 -29.08
CA HIS A 456 0.66 12.98 -30.13
C HIS A 456 0.65 11.54 -29.61
N ILE A 457 -0.40 10.78 -29.98
CA ILE A 457 -0.59 9.40 -29.47
C ILE A 457 0.16 8.34 -30.29
N GLY A 458 0.83 8.76 -31.39
CA GLY A 458 1.54 7.87 -32.30
C GLY A 458 0.66 7.32 -33.42
N HIS A 459 1.08 6.21 -34.00
CA HIS A 459 0.36 5.60 -35.13
C HIS A 459 -0.91 4.90 -34.65
N VAL A 460 -2.02 5.24 -35.33
CA VAL A 460 -3.31 4.56 -35.24
C VAL A 460 -3.81 4.33 -36.66
N ASP A 461 -4.14 3.09 -36.99
CA ASP A 461 -4.68 2.72 -38.32
C ASP A 461 -6.10 3.28 -38.52
N GLY A 462 -6.45 3.55 -39.77
CA GLY A 462 -7.78 3.96 -40.20
C GLY A 462 -7.88 5.40 -40.69
N GLU A 463 -8.95 5.66 -41.47
CA GLU A 463 -9.26 7.01 -41.96
C GLU A 463 -10.00 7.85 -40.91
N THR A 464 -10.86 7.21 -40.14
CA THR A 464 -11.60 7.83 -39.04
C THR A 464 -11.30 7.12 -37.74
N ILE A 465 -10.97 7.89 -36.73
CA ILE A 465 -10.65 7.41 -35.37
C ILE A 465 -11.72 7.92 -34.41
N GLU A 466 -12.36 6.99 -33.69
CA GLU A 466 -13.31 7.29 -32.61
C GLU A 466 -12.58 7.32 -31.26
N PHE A 467 -12.79 8.38 -30.52
CA PHE A 467 -12.40 8.54 -29.12
C PHE A 467 -13.66 8.47 -28.27
N THR A 468 -13.84 7.37 -27.54
CA THR A 468 -14.96 7.23 -26.59
C THR A 468 -14.47 7.55 -25.18
N GLU A 469 -14.94 8.68 -24.64
CA GLU A 469 -14.60 9.12 -23.30
C GLU A 469 -15.34 8.26 -22.27
N GLN A 470 -14.59 7.60 -21.38
CA GLN A 470 -15.10 6.52 -20.54
C GLN A 470 -15.88 7.00 -19.31
N LEU A 471 -15.59 8.21 -18.79
CA LEU A 471 -16.28 8.75 -17.60
C LEU A 471 -17.62 9.41 -17.96
N SER A 472 -17.70 10.06 -19.13
CA SER A 472 -18.91 10.78 -19.58
C SER A 472 -19.70 10.04 -20.67
N GLY A 473 -19.10 9.05 -21.32
CA GLY A 473 -19.67 8.37 -22.48
C GLY A 473 -19.63 9.17 -23.79
N GLY A 474 -18.98 10.34 -23.79
CA GLY A 474 -18.87 11.20 -24.98
C GLY A 474 -18.07 10.55 -26.12
N LYS A 475 -18.50 10.74 -27.35
CA LYS A 475 -17.84 10.23 -28.56
C LYS A 475 -17.35 11.36 -29.44
N TYR A 476 -16.11 11.26 -29.90
CA TYR A 476 -15.45 12.25 -30.72
C TYR A 476 -14.80 11.58 -31.92
N LEU A 477 -15.06 12.11 -33.13
CA LEU A 477 -14.51 11.59 -34.37
C LEU A 477 -13.39 12.50 -34.87
N TRP A 478 -12.25 11.91 -35.19
CA TRP A 478 -11.10 12.62 -35.75
C TRP A 478 -10.65 11.93 -37.05
N SER A 479 -10.09 12.73 -37.99
CA SER A 479 -9.41 12.12 -39.12
C SER A 479 -8.17 11.37 -38.67
N GLY A 480 -7.90 10.20 -39.28
CA GLY A 480 -6.68 9.45 -38.95
C GLY A 480 -5.42 10.25 -39.24
N ASP A 481 -5.41 11.12 -40.24
CA ASP A 481 -4.28 11.99 -40.57
C ASP A 481 -4.02 13.05 -39.48
N ASP A 482 -5.07 13.65 -38.95
CA ASP A 482 -4.93 14.60 -37.84
C ASP A 482 -4.40 13.93 -36.57
N VAL A 483 -4.88 12.73 -36.29
CA VAL A 483 -4.40 11.95 -35.14
C VAL A 483 -2.91 11.59 -35.30
N ARG A 484 -2.54 11.05 -36.46
CA ARG A 484 -1.14 10.67 -36.76
C ARG A 484 -0.18 11.85 -36.79
N SER A 485 -0.67 13.04 -37.23
CA SER A 485 0.11 14.26 -37.23
C SER A 485 0.15 14.99 -35.88
N GLY A 486 -0.47 14.42 -34.81
CA GLY A 486 -0.47 14.98 -33.47
C GLY A 486 -1.39 16.19 -33.28
N GLN A 487 -2.46 16.32 -34.09
CA GLN A 487 -3.42 17.41 -33.98
C GLN A 487 -4.57 17.11 -33.00
N PHE A 488 -4.68 15.85 -32.52
CA PHE A 488 -5.68 15.52 -31.50
C PHE A 488 -5.58 16.48 -30.32
N THR A 489 -6.69 17.15 -30.00
CA THR A 489 -6.74 18.14 -28.93
C THR A 489 -7.70 17.70 -27.83
N ALA A 490 -7.21 17.59 -26.61
CA ALA A 490 -8.00 17.39 -25.40
C ALA A 490 -8.19 18.70 -24.66
N VAL A 491 -9.39 18.92 -24.10
CA VAL A 491 -9.70 20.05 -23.22
C VAL A 491 -10.30 19.50 -21.94
N VAL A 492 -9.59 19.69 -20.83
CA VAL A 492 -9.88 19.03 -19.56
C VAL A 492 -10.16 20.06 -18.48
N ASP A 493 -11.24 19.87 -17.73
CA ASP A 493 -11.60 20.73 -16.60
C ASP A 493 -10.56 20.63 -15.46
N GLN A 494 -10.60 21.57 -14.50
CA GLN A 494 -9.69 21.57 -13.36
C GLN A 494 -9.75 20.24 -12.58
N TYR A 495 -8.62 19.77 -12.09
CA TYR A 495 -8.46 18.56 -11.28
C TYR A 495 -9.23 17.34 -11.81
N SER A 496 -9.28 17.18 -13.13
CA SER A 496 -10.05 16.17 -13.84
C SER A 496 -9.20 15.42 -14.85
N ALA A 497 -9.77 14.40 -15.46
CA ALA A 497 -9.16 13.67 -16.56
C ALA A 497 -10.18 13.34 -17.65
N GLN A 498 -9.68 13.10 -18.86
CA GLN A 498 -10.39 12.39 -19.92
C GLN A 498 -9.68 11.05 -20.15
N ILE A 499 -10.45 9.98 -20.12
CA ILE A 499 -9.97 8.61 -20.35
C ILE A 499 -10.66 8.11 -21.63
N PHE A 500 -9.93 8.06 -22.72
CA PHE A 500 -10.47 7.69 -24.01
C PHE A 500 -10.11 6.26 -24.41
N ARG A 501 -11.10 5.44 -24.73
CA ARG A 501 -10.87 4.28 -25.56
C ARG A 501 -10.79 4.76 -27.01
N VAL A 502 -9.69 4.41 -27.70
CA VAL A 502 -9.38 4.88 -29.06
C VAL A 502 -9.46 3.71 -30.02
N GLN A 503 -10.26 3.84 -31.08
CA GLN A 503 -10.44 2.78 -32.05
C GLN A 503 -10.66 3.34 -33.46
N SER A 504 -10.21 2.60 -34.48
CA SER A 504 -10.54 2.85 -35.89
C SER A 504 -11.98 2.40 -36.17
N ILE A 505 -12.70 3.20 -36.98
CA ILE A 505 -14.06 2.88 -37.46
C ILE A 505 -14.11 2.96 -38.99
#